data_ef59691d086a599ddd7105089f0ad36c
#
_entry.id   ef59691d086a599ddd7105089f0ad36c
#
_cell.length_a   1.000
_cell.length_b   1.000
_cell.length_c   1.000
_cell.angle_alpha   90.00
_cell.angle_beta   90.00
_cell.angle_gamma   90.00
#
_symmetry.space_group_name_H-M   'P 1'
#
loop_
_entity.id
_entity.type
_entity.pdbx_description
1 polymer ?
#
loop_
_entity_poly.entity_id
_entity_poly.type
_entity_poly.pdbx_seq_one_letter_code
_entity_poly.pdbx_strand_id
1 'polypeptide(L)'
;IMISPKTRRRKYVFVYQLNQDIDMSEYANTIANEFGYDVVYFGIKSLFVKRPKKSHSIPFGSPIDFIKLLHDADFVLTDSFHGTVFSVLFNKEFLSIKASFPERVNSLLSSIGLINRFVDLRSNIEPLINAKIDYTIPNIQIINLRNNSWTVLEELINS
;
A
#
# COMPACT_ATOMS: atom_id res chain seq x y z
N ILE A 1 -1.48 -21.50 6.59
CA ILE A 1 -1.21 -22.25 5.33
C ILE A 1 0.26 -22.05 5.05
N MET A 2 1.06 -23.12 5.25
CA MET A 2 2.48 -23.11 4.90
C MET A 2 2.61 -23.09 3.38
N ILE A 3 3.09 -21.98 2.82
CA ILE A 3 3.50 -21.92 1.42
C ILE A 3 4.87 -22.59 1.32
N SER A 4 4.90 -23.74 0.63
CA SER A 4 6.11 -24.54 0.42
C SER A 4 7.20 -23.77 -0.36
N PRO A 5 8.51 -23.85 0.01
CA PRO A 5 9.58 -22.98 -0.53
C PRO A 5 10.11 -23.39 -1.92
N LYS A 6 9.38 -24.13 -2.74
CA LYS A 6 9.86 -24.63 -4.04
C LYS A 6 9.03 -24.26 -5.27
N THR A 7 8.00 -23.45 -5.16
CA THR A 7 7.28 -22.90 -6.32
C THR A 7 7.71 -21.45 -6.52
N ARG A 8 8.16 -21.10 -7.74
CA ARG A 8 8.40 -19.71 -8.18
C ARG A 8 7.22 -18.87 -7.72
N ARG A 9 7.44 -18.02 -6.69
CA ARG A 9 6.41 -17.23 -6.04
C ARG A 9 5.64 -16.44 -7.10
N ARG A 10 4.33 -16.63 -7.19
CA ARG A 10 3.49 -15.80 -8.05
C ARG A 10 3.49 -14.38 -7.54
N LYS A 11 3.72 -13.45 -8.42
CA LYS A 11 3.64 -12.02 -8.14
C LYS A 11 2.19 -11.63 -7.89
N TYR A 12 1.98 -10.67 -6.99
CA TYR A 12 0.62 -10.25 -6.67
C TYR A 12 0.48 -8.78 -6.30
N VAL A 13 -0.73 -8.28 -6.52
CA VAL A 13 -1.22 -7.01 -6.00
C VAL A 13 -1.83 -7.27 -4.62
N PHE A 14 -1.32 -6.63 -3.58
CA PHE A 14 -1.90 -6.66 -2.25
C PHE A 14 -2.92 -5.52 -2.12
N VAL A 15 -4.18 -5.85 -1.84
CA VAL A 15 -5.27 -4.89 -1.69
C VAL A 15 -5.70 -4.86 -0.23
N TYR A 16 -5.52 -3.69 0.40
CA TYR A 16 -5.97 -3.43 1.77
C TYR A 16 -6.92 -2.24 1.78
N GLN A 17 -8.22 -2.52 1.86
CA GLN A 17 -9.31 -1.56 1.80
C GLN A 17 -10.06 -1.50 3.13
N LEU A 18 -10.21 -0.30 3.69
CA LEU A 18 -10.95 -0.03 4.94
C LEU A 18 -12.29 0.65 4.69
N ASN A 19 -12.36 1.59 3.74
CA ASN A 19 -13.57 2.33 3.47
C ASN A 19 -14.59 1.44 2.74
N GLN A 20 -15.85 1.48 3.23
CA GLN A 20 -16.92 0.67 2.68
C GLN A 20 -17.59 1.28 1.44
N ASP A 21 -17.48 2.59 1.29
CA ASP A 21 -18.18 3.36 0.27
C ASP A 21 -17.44 3.44 -1.06
N ILE A 22 -16.23 2.85 -1.12
CA ILE A 22 -15.41 2.81 -2.34
C ILE A 22 -15.21 1.37 -2.80
N ASP A 23 -15.03 1.19 -4.11
CA ASP A 23 -14.66 -0.09 -4.72
C ASP A 23 -13.35 0.07 -5.50
N MET A 24 -12.30 -0.58 -5.00
CA MET A 24 -10.97 -0.56 -5.62
C MET A 24 -10.74 -1.74 -6.56
N SER A 25 -11.75 -2.58 -6.79
CA SER A 25 -11.60 -3.81 -7.58
C SER A 25 -11.22 -3.55 -9.04
N GLU A 26 -11.71 -2.47 -9.65
CA GLU A 26 -11.35 -2.07 -11.00
C GLU A 26 -9.86 -1.72 -11.10
N TYR A 27 -9.33 -0.95 -10.14
CA TYR A 27 -7.90 -0.62 -10.09
C TYR A 27 -7.04 -1.86 -9.84
N ALA A 28 -7.46 -2.73 -8.90
CA ALA A 28 -6.77 -3.98 -8.66
C ALA A 28 -6.70 -4.86 -9.91
N ASN A 29 -7.80 -4.93 -10.68
CA ASN A 29 -7.86 -5.65 -11.94
C ASN A 29 -6.96 -5.03 -13.03
N THR A 30 -6.96 -3.71 -13.17
CA THR A 30 -6.11 -2.99 -14.12
C THR A 30 -4.65 -3.30 -13.85
N ILE A 31 -4.19 -3.18 -12.59
CA ILE A 31 -2.81 -3.49 -12.20
C ILE A 31 -2.48 -4.96 -12.44
N ALA A 32 -3.37 -5.86 -12.00
CA ALA A 32 -3.16 -7.30 -12.15
C ALA A 32 -3.07 -7.75 -13.61
N ASN A 33 -3.91 -7.19 -14.48
CA ASN A 33 -3.91 -7.49 -15.92
C ASN A 33 -2.66 -6.93 -16.61
N GLU A 34 -2.25 -5.70 -16.28
CA GLU A 34 -1.06 -5.06 -16.87
C GLU A 34 0.21 -5.88 -16.63
N PHE A 35 0.38 -6.41 -15.41
CA PHE A 35 1.59 -7.12 -15.02
C PHE A 35 1.46 -8.65 -14.98
N GLY A 36 0.28 -9.20 -15.22
CA GLY A 36 0.03 -10.63 -15.09
C GLY A 36 0.11 -11.13 -13.64
N TYR A 37 -0.27 -10.30 -12.66
CA TYR A 37 -0.22 -10.60 -11.24
C TYR A 37 -1.51 -11.23 -10.74
N ASP A 38 -1.44 -12.03 -9.67
CA ASP A 38 -2.59 -12.42 -8.90
C ASP A 38 -3.05 -11.24 -7.99
N VAL A 39 -4.25 -11.31 -7.40
CA VAL A 39 -4.73 -10.29 -6.46
C VAL A 39 -4.98 -10.91 -5.09
N VAL A 40 -4.44 -10.31 -4.03
CA VAL A 40 -4.65 -10.73 -2.64
C VAL A 40 -5.38 -9.63 -1.89
N TYR A 41 -6.63 -9.88 -1.53
CA TYR A 41 -7.44 -8.99 -0.71
C TYR A 41 -7.26 -9.35 0.76
N PHE A 42 -6.95 -8.38 1.61
CA PHE A 42 -6.77 -8.56 3.04
C PHE A 42 -7.80 -7.78 3.86
N GLY A 43 -8.27 -8.40 4.96
CA GLY A 43 -9.23 -7.82 5.89
C GLY A 43 -10.69 -8.16 5.55
N ILE A 44 -11.60 -7.85 6.48
CA ILE A 44 -13.04 -8.21 6.42
C ILE A 44 -13.70 -7.75 5.12
N LYS A 45 -13.32 -6.59 4.62
CA LYS A 45 -13.84 -6.03 3.37
C LYS A 45 -13.66 -6.97 2.18
N SER A 46 -12.65 -7.81 2.21
CA SER A 46 -12.39 -8.81 1.16
C SER A 46 -13.53 -9.80 0.94
N LEU A 47 -14.46 -9.93 1.88
CA LEU A 47 -15.66 -10.80 1.75
C LEU A 47 -16.71 -10.22 0.81
N PHE A 48 -16.74 -8.90 0.63
CA PHE A 48 -17.79 -8.17 -0.07
C PHE A 48 -17.37 -7.64 -1.44
N VAL A 49 -16.12 -7.79 -1.81
CA VAL A 49 -15.58 -7.31 -3.08
C VAL A 49 -15.89 -8.29 -4.21
N LYS A 50 -16.34 -7.79 -5.36
CA LYS A 50 -16.46 -8.58 -6.59
C LYS A 50 -15.07 -8.91 -7.12
N ARG A 51 -14.65 -10.15 -6.96
CA ARG A 51 -13.27 -10.57 -7.16
C ARG A 51 -13.00 -11.10 -8.56
N PRO A 52 -11.82 -10.80 -9.15
CA PRO A 52 -11.36 -11.44 -10.37
C PRO A 52 -11.10 -12.95 -10.19
N LYS A 53 -11.07 -13.69 -11.29
CA LYS A 53 -10.87 -15.15 -11.27
C LYS A 53 -9.58 -15.62 -10.60
N LYS A 54 -8.51 -14.81 -10.63
CA LYS A 54 -7.21 -15.10 -10.02
C LYS A 54 -7.00 -14.24 -8.75
N SER A 55 -7.92 -14.36 -7.80
CA SER A 55 -7.82 -13.61 -6.56
C SER A 55 -7.98 -14.47 -5.34
N HIS A 56 -7.30 -14.10 -4.27
CA HIS A 56 -7.36 -14.71 -2.96
C HIS A 56 -7.90 -13.71 -1.94
N SER A 57 -8.66 -14.18 -0.97
CA SER A 57 -9.18 -13.36 0.12
C SER A 57 -8.71 -13.90 1.45
N ILE A 58 -8.21 -13.01 2.30
CA ILE A 58 -7.77 -13.29 3.66
C ILE A 58 -8.54 -12.35 4.59
N PRO A 59 -9.80 -12.68 4.92
CA PRO A 59 -10.68 -11.78 5.69
C PRO A 59 -10.25 -11.62 7.15
N PHE A 60 -9.60 -12.63 7.74
CA PHE A 60 -9.20 -12.68 9.13
C PHE A 60 -7.71 -13.04 9.24
N GLY A 61 -6.85 -12.08 8.98
CA GLY A 61 -5.40 -12.21 9.17
C GLY A 61 -4.92 -11.49 10.42
N SER A 62 -3.83 -11.98 11.01
CA SER A 62 -3.14 -11.30 12.09
C SER A 62 -2.39 -10.06 11.60
N PRO A 63 -1.98 -9.13 12.48
CA PRO A 63 -1.09 -8.02 12.11
C PRO A 63 0.23 -8.50 11.47
N ILE A 64 0.74 -9.66 11.88
CA ILE A 64 1.94 -10.26 11.29
C ILE A 64 1.69 -10.71 9.86
N ASP A 65 0.51 -11.31 9.58
CA ASP A 65 0.13 -11.70 8.22
C ASP A 65 -0.01 -10.49 7.32
N PHE A 66 -0.60 -9.39 7.83
CA PHE A 66 -0.70 -8.13 7.11
C PHE A 66 0.69 -7.62 6.69
N ILE A 67 1.62 -7.50 7.65
CA ILE A 67 2.98 -7.01 7.37
C ILE A 67 3.72 -7.91 6.39
N LYS A 68 3.65 -9.23 6.56
CA LYS A 68 4.29 -10.19 5.65
C LYS A 68 3.73 -10.11 4.23
N LEU A 69 2.41 -10.09 4.10
CA LEU A 69 1.76 -10.02 2.78
C LEU A 69 2.04 -8.70 2.08
N LEU A 70 2.04 -7.58 2.80
CA LEU A 70 2.38 -6.29 2.24
C LEU A 70 3.86 -6.21 1.87
N HIS A 71 4.76 -6.66 2.76
CA HIS A 71 6.20 -6.72 2.51
C HIS A 71 6.51 -7.58 1.27
N ASP A 72 5.81 -8.66 1.11
CA ASP A 72 6.02 -9.60 0.04
C ASP A 72 5.29 -9.24 -1.27
N ALA A 73 4.40 -8.27 -1.30
CA ALA A 73 3.67 -7.83 -2.48
C ALA A 73 4.59 -7.22 -3.54
N ASP A 74 4.22 -7.38 -4.81
CA ASP A 74 4.89 -6.71 -5.93
C ASP A 74 4.26 -5.34 -6.23
N PHE A 75 2.99 -5.16 -5.85
CA PHE A 75 2.29 -3.89 -5.89
C PHE A 75 1.30 -3.79 -4.71
N VAL A 76 1.13 -2.60 -4.14
CA VAL A 76 0.16 -2.36 -3.05
C VAL A 76 -0.90 -1.37 -3.49
N LEU A 77 -2.16 -1.70 -3.29
CA LEU A 77 -3.30 -0.82 -3.50
C LEU A 77 -4.06 -0.68 -2.17
N THR A 78 -4.18 0.55 -1.66
CA THR A 78 -4.77 0.75 -0.33
C THR A 78 -5.46 2.12 -0.20
N ASP A 79 -6.48 2.20 0.65
CA ASP A 79 -7.10 3.43 1.13
C ASP A 79 -6.73 3.73 2.60
N SER A 80 -5.83 2.92 3.17
CA SER A 80 -5.42 2.99 4.56
C SER A 80 -4.15 3.82 4.74
N PHE A 81 -4.15 4.70 5.76
CA PHE A 81 -2.92 5.39 6.17
C PHE A 81 -1.80 4.40 6.53
N HIS A 82 -2.10 3.35 7.31
CA HIS A 82 -1.09 2.35 7.67
C HIS A 82 -0.61 1.55 6.45
N GLY A 83 -1.52 1.20 5.53
CA GLY A 83 -1.14 0.57 4.26
C GLY A 83 -0.16 1.44 3.47
N THR A 84 -0.41 2.75 3.39
CA THR A 84 0.47 3.72 2.74
C THR A 84 1.84 3.82 3.44
N VAL A 85 1.85 3.96 4.78
CA VAL A 85 3.09 4.04 5.58
C VAL A 85 3.98 2.81 5.35
N PHE A 86 3.42 1.60 5.46
CA PHE A 86 4.19 0.37 5.26
C PHE A 86 4.64 0.20 3.81
N SER A 87 3.85 0.65 2.83
CA SER A 87 4.27 0.65 1.42
C SER A 87 5.52 1.50 1.21
N VAL A 88 5.53 2.68 1.80
CA VAL A 88 6.69 3.59 1.77
C VAL A 88 7.90 2.98 2.49
N LEU A 89 7.71 2.47 3.72
CA LEU A 89 8.79 1.89 4.52
C LEU A 89 9.46 0.66 3.87
N PHE A 90 8.69 -0.10 3.09
CA PHE A 90 9.19 -1.28 2.38
C PHE A 90 9.54 -1.01 0.91
N ASN A 91 9.58 0.26 0.50
CA ASN A 91 9.91 0.69 -0.87
C ASN A 91 9.06 -0.04 -1.93
N LYS A 92 7.73 -0.11 -1.71
CA LYS A 92 6.82 -0.80 -2.61
C LYS A 92 6.37 0.06 -3.79
N GLU A 93 6.12 -0.56 -4.93
CA GLU A 93 5.23 0.05 -5.91
C GLU A 93 3.83 0.09 -5.30
N PHE A 94 3.20 1.28 -5.27
CA PHE A 94 1.90 1.41 -4.64
C PHE A 94 1.05 2.55 -5.23
N LEU A 95 -0.25 2.45 -4.98
CA LEU A 95 -1.18 3.56 -5.06
C LEU A 95 -1.98 3.63 -3.76
N SER A 96 -2.11 4.84 -3.24
CA SER A 96 -2.99 5.16 -2.12
C SER A 96 -4.23 5.87 -2.65
N ILE A 97 -5.40 5.34 -2.33
CA ILE A 97 -6.68 5.89 -2.81
C ILE A 97 -7.20 6.91 -1.81
N LYS A 98 -7.63 8.07 -2.31
CA LYS A 98 -8.26 9.09 -1.48
C LYS A 98 -9.59 8.58 -0.94
N ALA A 99 -9.65 8.46 0.39
CA ALA A 99 -10.80 7.99 1.14
C ALA A 99 -11.00 8.85 2.40
N SER A 100 -11.51 8.26 3.47
CA SER A 100 -11.69 8.95 4.76
C SER A 100 -10.33 9.43 5.31
N PHE A 101 -10.31 10.66 5.80
CA PHE A 101 -9.13 11.31 6.40
C PHE A 101 -7.92 11.45 5.45
N PRO A 102 -8.12 12.06 4.28
CA PRO A 102 -7.08 12.19 3.26
C PRO A 102 -5.89 13.05 3.70
N GLU A 103 -6.04 13.90 4.71
CA GLU A 103 -5.04 14.88 5.16
C GLU A 103 -3.76 14.20 5.64
N ARG A 104 -3.87 13.09 6.37
CA ARG A 104 -2.70 12.36 6.91
C ARG A 104 -1.86 11.74 5.81
N VAL A 105 -2.51 11.10 4.83
CA VAL A 105 -1.83 10.52 3.66
C VAL A 105 -1.24 11.63 2.79
N ASN A 106 -2.00 12.70 2.55
CA ASN A 106 -1.56 13.86 1.79
C ASN A 106 -0.30 14.49 2.41
N SER A 107 -0.32 14.75 3.72
CA SER A 107 0.81 15.32 4.45
C SER A 107 2.06 14.44 4.35
N LEU A 108 1.91 13.13 4.60
CA LEU A 108 3.02 12.18 4.50
C LEU A 108 3.60 12.16 3.08
N LEU A 109 2.78 11.90 2.06
CA LEU A 109 3.26 11.72 0.69
C LEU A 109 3.80 13.02 0.10
N SER A 110 3.26 14.19 0.49
CA SER A 110 3.80 15.50 0.10
C SER A 110 5.19 15.73 0.72
N SER A 111 5.38 15.40 1.99
CA SER A 111 6.65 15.61 2.70
C SER A 111 7.80 14.76 2.17
N ILE A 112 7.51 13.64 1.53
CA ILE A 112 8.50 12.73 0.96
C ILE A 112 8.55 12.73 -0.58
N GLY A 113 7.79 13.62 -1.24
CA GLY A 113 7.80 13.76 -2.70
C GLY A 113 7.06 12.66 -3.48
N LEU A 114 6.14 11.92 -2.83
CA LEU A 114 5.37 10.84 -3.44
C LEU A 114 3.87 11.18 -3.59
N ILE A 115 3.50 12.44 -3.61
CA ILE A 115 2.09 12.88 -3.68
C ILE A 115 1.36 12.37 -4.93
N ASN A 116 2.07 12.14 -6.02
CA ASN A 116 1.53 11.55 -7.25
C ASN A 116 1.01 10.11 -7.07
N ARG A 117 1.35 9.44 -5.98
CA ARG A 117 0.84 8.10 -5.62
C ARG A 117 -0.46 8.15 -4.83
N PHE A 118 -0.98 9.35 -4.55
CA PHE A 118 -2.24 9.59 -3.86
C PHE A 118 -3.32 10.01 -4.85
N VAL A 119 -4.19 9.09 -5.25
CA VAL A 119 -5.09 9.23 -6.39
C VAL A 119 -6.57 9.11 -6.03
N ASP A 120 -7.42 9.75 -6.81
CA ASP A 120 -8.88 9.57 -6.75
C ASP A 120 -9.28 8.31 -7.54
N LEU A 121 -10.38 7.66 -7.16
CA LEU A 121 -10.94 6.48 -7.85
C LEU A 121 -11.32 6.68 -9.33
N ARG A 122 -11.35 7.92 -9.81
CA ARG A 122 -11.65 8.24 -11.21
C ARG A 122 -10.41 8.60 -12.02
N SER A 123 -9.25 8.52 -11.40
CA SER A 123 -7.98 8.86 -12.06
C SER A 123 -7.58 7.78 -13.05
N ASN A 124 -6.99 8.19 -14.19
CA ASN A 124 -6.27 7.24 -15.03
C ASN A 124 -4.96 6.86 -14.32
N ILE A 125 -4.85 5.59 -13.92
CA ILE A 125 -3.70 5.07 -13.17
C ILE A 125 -2.62 4.44 -14.08
N GLU A 126 -2.89 4.20 -15.36
CA GLU A 126 -1.95 3.52 -16.27
C GLU A 126 -0.56 4.18 -16.32
N PRO A 127 -0.43 5.52 -16.44
CA PRO A 127 0.89 6.14 -16.43
C PRO A 127 1.62 5.96 -15.08
N LEU A 128 0.86 5.92 -13.98
CA LEU A 128 1.42 5.81 -12.63
C LEU A 128 1.91 4.40 -12.32
N ILE A 129 1.17 3.36 -12.72
CA ILE A 129 1.56 1.98 -12.46
C ILE A 129 2.77 1.56 -13.30
N ASN A 130 2.95 2.14 -14.49
CA ASN A 130 4.07 1.86 -15.38
C ASN A 130 5.34 2.67 -15.02
N ALA A 131 5.20 3.79 -14.30
CA ALA A 131 6.31 4.57 -13.79
C ALA A 131 6.79 4.02 -12.43
N LYS A 132 8.00 3.46 -12.39
CA LYS A 132 8.60 2.99 -11.14
C LYS A 132 8.87 4.13 -10.18
N ILE A 133 8.71 3.86 -8.88
CA ILE A 133 9.03 4.82 -7.82
C ILE A 133 10.55 4.82 -7.60
N ASP A 134 11.16 6.00 -7.74
CA ASP A 134 12.52 6.22 -7.25
C ASP A 134 12.47 6.59 -5.76
N TYR A 135 12.93 5.70 -4.92
CA TYR A 135 12.95 5.86 -3.47
C TYR A 135 14.18 6.58 -2.92
N THR A 136 15.09 7.07 -3.77
CA THR A 136 16.31 7.77 -3.34
C THR A 136 15.98 8.98 -2.46
N ILE A 137 15.18 9.92 -2.98
CA ILE A 137 14.77 11.11 -2.22
C ILE A 137 13.78 10.78 -1.09
N PRO A 138 12.71 10.00 -1.31
CA PRO A 138 11.81 9.59 -0.23
C PRO A 138 12.51 9.00 0.98
N ASN A 139 13.47 8.11 0.81
CA ASN A 139 14.20 7.49 1.91
C ASN A 139 15.04 8.50 2.71
N ILE A 140 15.66 9.48 2.04
CA ILE A 140 16.37 10.56 2.72
C ILE A 140 15.41 11.40 3.57
N GLN A 141 14.24 11.75 3.03
CA GLN A 141 13.24 12.54 3.75
C GLN A 141 12.69 11.78 4.97
N ILE A 142 12.46 10.47 4.85
CA ILE A 142 12.00 9.62 5.96
C ILE A 142 13.04 9.61 7.09
N ILE A 143 14.32 9.49 6.77
CA ILE A 143 15.41 9.54 7.75
C ILE A 143 15.42 10.90 8.47
N ASN A 144 15.29 11.99 7.73
CA ASN A 144 15.24 13.35 8.29
C ASN A 144 14.03 13.53 9.23
N LEU A 145 12.83 13.10 8.81
CA LEU A 145 11.62 13.16 9.63
C LEU A 145 11.79 12.36 10.93
N ARG A 146 12.39 11.18 10.85
CA ARG A 146 12.66 10.34 12.03
C ARG A 146 13.63 11.02 12.98
N ASN A 147 14.73 11.59 12.48
CA ASN A 147 15.73 12.24 13.29
C ASN A 147 15.16 13.49 13.98
N ASN A 148 14.40 14.31 13.26
CA ASN A 148 13.72 15.48 13.84
C ASN A 148 12.74 15.07 14.95
N SER A 149 11.95 14.01 14.74
CA SER A 149 11.02 13.49 15.77
C SER A 149 11.76 12.98 16.99
N TRP A 150 12.92 12.34 16.80
CA TRP A 150 13.75 11.85 17.91
C TRP A 150 14.30 13.00 18.74
N THR A 151 14.84 14.04 18.11
CA THR A 151 15.35 15.24 18.79
C THR A 151 14.26 15.92 19.65
N VAL A 152 13.05 16.09 19.10
CA VAL A 152 11.92 16.66 19.85
C VAL A 152 11.55 15.78 21.07
N LEU A 153 11.55 14.45 20.91
CA LEU A 153 11.29 13.54 22.02
C LEU A 153 12.36 13.63 23.12
N GLU A 154 13.64 13.71 22.76
CA GLU A 154 14.75 13.87 23.70
C GLU A 154 14.63 15.19 24.48
N GLU A 155 14.29 16.29 23.83
CA GLU A 155 14.06 17.59 24.47
C GLU A 155 12.90 17.52 25.47
N LEU A 156 11.79 16.86 25.10
CA LEU A 156 10.62 16.70 25.99
C LEU A 156 10.89 15.80 27.20
N ILE A 157 11.75 14.79 27.06
CA ILE A 157 12.10 13.89 28.18
C ILE A 157 13.08 14.56 29.16
N ASN A 158 13.93 15.46 28.66
CA ASN A 158 14.97 16.14 29.46
C ASN A 158 14.52 17.48 30.05
N SER A 159 13.28 17.92 29.75
CA SER A 159 12.67 19.14 30.30
C SER A 159 11.87 18.84 31.57
#